data_6fbd9f20d2bd1749752c7129165d0620
#
_entry.id   6fbd9f20d2bd1749752c7129165d0620
#
_cell.length_a   1.000
_cell.length_b   1.000
_cell.length_c   1.000
_cell.angle_alpha   90.00
_cell.angle_beta   90.00
_cell.angle_gamma   90.00
#
_symmetry.space_group_name_H-M   'P 1'
#
loop_
_entity.id
_entity.type
_entity.pdbx_description
1 polymer ?
#
loop_
_entity_poly.entity_id
_entity_poly.type
_entity_poly.pdbx_seq_one_letter_code
_entity_poly.pdbx_strand_id
1 'polypeptide(L)'
;MEPVPELLSEVLRGDRTRRPRRDLDAAAGLRAVLEDHVFALFGGGRHESPVAVSSATLRSGGQILELSDSALSRARGVLISTVFRLLVAQVHVDDPFDDALSAWRGERPHDSLLDVLSHLDADQCARLRADVSSHFNTLVRGLGPIPSSWRPRTSQRVRQLLGGGTVTLSDVIDLTVGSTHHEFANIALVDVTTSPLGAGAERVMRYHALMQTLRTSVVPLRTSIFSSATGELWTLDVDRELLMRSVDDVVTILARLGESS
;
A
#
# COMPACT_ATOMS: atom_id res chain seq x y z
N MET A 1 -3.94 34.37 -2.75
CA MET A 1 -4.51 33.04 -3.06
C MET A 1 -3.32 32.13 -3.09
N GLU A 2 -3.12 31.34 -2.03
CA GLU A 2 -2.05 30.35 -2.00
C GLU A 2 -2.25 29.39 -3.19
N PRO A 3 -1.17 28.99 -3.89
CA PRO A 3 -1.31 28.02 -4.95
C PRO A 3 -1.92 26.76 -4.35
N VAL A 4 -3.04 26.32 -4.92
CA VAL A 4 -3.64 25.04 -4.57
C VAL A 4 -2.55 23.99 -4.85
N PRO A 5 -2.11 23.21 -3.85
CA PRO A 5 -1.09 22.19 -4.08
C PRO A 5 -1.57 21.26 -5.19
N GLU A 6 -0.63 20.78 -6.01
CA GLU A 6 -0.92 19.85 -7.09
C GLU A 6 -1.63 18.65 -6.49
N LEU A 7 -2.94 18.57 -6.71
CA LEU A 7 -3.77 17.60 -6.08
C LEU A 7 -3.42 16.22 -6.61
N LEU A 8 -3.45 15.20 -5.76
CA LEU A 8 -3.28 13.79 -6.16
C LEU A 8 -4.16 13.46 -7.39
N SER A 9 -5.35 14.06 -7.49
CA SER A 9 -6.22 13.93 -8.65
C SER A 9 -5.55 14.35 -9.96
N GLU A 10 -4.72 15.37 -9.97
CA GLU A 10 -4.01 15.87 -11.16
C GLU A 10 -2.87 14.92 -11.52
N VAL A 11 -2.12 14.47 -10.52
CA VAL A 11 -1.06 13.48 -10.68
C VAL A 11 -1.62 12.15 -11.22
N LEU A 12 -2.76 11.68 -10.69
CA LEU A 12 -3.39 10.44 -11.13
C LEU A 12 -4.01 10.52 -12.53
N ARG A 13 -4.43 11.70 -12.99
CA ARG A 13 -4.92 11.88 -14.37
C ARG A 13 -3.83 11.63 -15.41
N GLY A 14 -2.60 12.06 -15.13
CA GLY A 14 -1.47 11.93 -16.01
C GLY A 14 -1.72 12.45 -17.43
N ASP A 15 -0.74 12.29 -18.30
CA ASP A 15 -0.89 12.56 -19.73
C ASP A 15 -1.71 11.43 -20.39
N ARG A 16 -2.96 11.75 -20.78
CA ARG A 16 -3.86 10.79 -21.42
C ARG A 16 -3.35 10.29 -22.77
N THR A 17 -2.46 11.02 -23.41
CA THR A 17 -1.90 10.65 -24.72
C THR A 17 -0.82 9.56 -24.64
N ARG A 18 -0.25 9.35 -23.44
CA ARG A 18 0.82 8.38 -23.19
C ARG A 18 0.36 7.08 -22.51
N ARG A 19 -0.95 6.83 -22.42
CA ARG A 19 -1.46 5.62 -21.79
C ARG A 19 -1.10 4.39 -22.61
N PRO A 20 -0.32 3.45 -22.05
CA PRO A 20 -0.01 2.22 -22.76
C PRO A 20 -1.27 1.38 -22.93
N ARG A 21 -1.30 0.57 -24.01
CA ARG A 21 -2.30 -0.47 -24.15
C ARG A 21 -2.17 -1.48 -23.03
N ARG A 22 -3.29 -2.09 -22.70
CA ARG A 22 -3.36 -3.14 -21.70
C ARG A 22 -2.56 -4.37 -22.20
N ASP A 23 -1.52 -4.72 -21.46
CA ASP A 23 -0.74 -5.95 -21.70
C ASP A 23 -1.30 -7.08 -20.82
N LEU A 24 -2.03 -8.01 -21.43
CA LEU A 24 -2.66 -9.14 -20.73
C LEU A 24 -1.66 -10.26 -20.42
N ASP A 25 -0.58 -10.34 -21.17
CA ASP A 25 0.41 -11.42 -21.06
C ASP A 25 1.49 -11.10 -20.02
N ALA A 26 1.61 -9.82 -19.64
CA ALA A 26 2.62 -9.37 -18.68
C ALA A 26 2.55 -10.14 -17.35
N ALA A 27 1.35 -10.38 -16.83
CA ALA A 27 1.17 -11.09 -15.55
C ALA A 27 1.64 -12.54 -15.62
N ALA A 28 1.38 -13.23 -16.72
CA ALA A 28 1.81 -14.61 -16.91
C ALA A 28 3.34 -14.70 -17.02
N GLY A 29 3.98 -13.79 -17.75
CA GLY A 29 5.43 -13.73 -17.86
C GLY A 29 6.11 -13.41 -16.53
N LEU A 30 5.62 -12.40 -15.78
CA LEU A 30 6.15 -12.06 -14.46
C LEU A 30 5.98 -13.22 -13.46
N ARG A 31 4.83 -13.89 -13.48
CA ARG A 31 4.59 -15.06 -12.64
C ARG A 31 5.58 -16.19 -12.97
N ALA A 32 5.78 -16.51 -14.26
CA ALA A 32 6.71 -17.56 -14.67
C ALA A 32 8.13 -17.29 -14.14
N VAL A 33 8.63 -16.05 -14.28
CA VAL A 33 9.95 -15.67 -13.77
C VAL A 33 10.04 -15.84 -12.26
N LEU A 34 9.00 -15.42 -11.50
CA LEU A 34 8.96 -15.60 -10.05
C LEU A 34 8.93 -17.09 -9.65
N GLU A 35 8.13 -17.92 -10.34
CA GLU A 35 8.05 -19.37 -10.08
C GLU A 35 9.40 -20.06 -10.34
N ASP A 36 10.11 -19.70 -11.42
CA ASP A 36 11.44 -20.22 -11.73
C ASP A 36 12.45 -19.88 -10.62
N HIS A 37 12.44 -18.63 -10.13
CA HIS A 37 13.31 -18.23 -9.01
C HIS A 37 12.94 -18.93 -7.70
N VAL A 38 11.66 -19.06 -7.39
CA VAL A 38 11.21 -19.78 -6.18
C VAL A 38 11.64 -21.25 -6.26
N PHE A 39 11.50 -21.88 -7.43
CA PHE A 39 11.97 -23.25 -7.63
C PHE A 39 13.49 -23.37 -7.46
N ALA A 40 14.26 -22.43 -8.01
CA ALA A 40 15.72 -22.43 -7.89
C ALA A 40 16.20 -22.24 -6.45
N LEU A 41 15.52 -21.39 -5.64
CA LEU A 41 15.90 -21.06 -4.27
C LEU A 41 15.45 -22.14 -3.25
N PHE A 42 14.27 -22.70 -3.44
CA PHE A 42 13.62 -23.56 -2.42
C PHE A 42 13.41 -25.00 -2.90
N GLY A 43 13.66 -25.32 -4.18
CA GLY A 43 13.33 -26.61 -4.76
C GLY A 43 11.83 -26.81 -4.89
N GLY A 44 11.41 -27.98 -5.36
CA GLY A 44 10.00 -28.35 -5.49
C GLY A 44 9.36 -28.94 -4.22
N GLY A 45 10.03 -28.83 -3.05
CA GLY A 45 9.57 -29.38 -1.78
C GLY A 45 8.57 -28.46 -1.08
N ARG A 46 7.62 -29.04 -0.31
CA ARG A 46 6.80 -28.25 0.61
C ARG A 46 7.66 -27.88 1.82
N HIS A 47 7.84 -26.60 2.07
CA HIS A 47 8.39 -26.13 3.33
C HIS A 47 7.33 -26.24 4.44
N GLU A 48 7.74 -26.57 5.66
CA GLU A 48 6.84 -26.67 6.82
C GLU A 48 6.14 -25.33 7.11
N SER A 49 6.82 -24.22 6.82
CA SER A 49 6.26 -22.87 6.93
C SER A 49 6.52 -22.07 5.66
N PRO A 50 5.47 -21.47 5.03
CA PRO A 50 5.66 -20.64 3.85
C PRO A 50 6.51 -19.41 4.13
N VAL A 51 7.43 -19.08 3.24
CA VAL A 51 8.16 -17.82 3.28
C VAL A 51 7.22 -16.68 2.89
N ALA A 52 7.07 -15.68 3.76
CA ALA A 52 6.17 -14.57 3.53
C ALA A 52 6.93 -13.30 3.14
N VAL A 53 6.52 -12.67 2.03
CA VAL A 53 7.02 -11.37 1.59
C VAL A 53 5.86 -10.39 1.54
N SER A 54 6.07 -9.19 2.09
CA SER A 54 5.08 -8.12 2.14
C SER A 54 5.70 -6.77 1.77
N SER A 55 4.87 -5.74 1.58
CA SER A 55 5.34 -4.36 1.40
C SER A 55 6.23 -3.89 2.57
N ALA A 56 5.95 -4.31 3.80
CA ALA A 56 6.80 -4.02 4.96
C ALA A 56 8.19 -4.67 4.83
N THR A 57 8.25 -5.93 4.38
CA THR A 57 9.51 -6.65 4.11
C THR A 57 10.32 -5.96 2.99
N LEU A 58 9.65 -5.49 1.94
CA LEU A 58 10.28 -4.72 0.86
C LEU A 58 10.81 -3.38 1.37
N ARG A 59 10.04 -2.68 2.22
CA ARG A 59 10.43 -1.40 2.81
C ARG A 59 11.72 -1.53 3.61
N SER A 60 11.86 -2.58 4.42
CA SER A 60 13.04 -2.84 5.25
C SER A 60 14.22 -3.46 4.49
N GLY A 61 14.03 -3.83 3.22
CA GLY A 61 15.06 -4.54 2.43
C GLY A 61 15.33 -5.96 2.92
N GLY A 62 14.33 -6.63 3.49
CA GLY A 62 14.45 -7.99 4.03
C GLY A 62 15.04 -8.05 5.44
N GLN A 63 15.37 -6.93 6.06
CA GLN A 63 15.72 -6.94 7.47
C GLN A 63 14.46 -7.27 8.28
N ILE A 64 14.57 -8.25 9.16
CA ILE A 64 13.58 -8.48 10.20
C ILE A 64 13.74 -7.28 11.15
N LEU A 65 13.02 -6.19 10.84
CA LEU A 65 12.84 -5.14 11.82
C LEU A 65 12.13 -5.83 12.99
N GLU A 66 12.83 -6.01 14.11
CA GLU A 66 12.12 -6.21 15.35
C GLU A 66 11.08 -5.11 15.39
N LEU A 67 9.81 -5.49 15.29
CA LEU A 67 8.69 -4.55 15.32
C LEU A 67 8.65 -3.94 16.73
N SER A 68 9.57 -3.02 16.99
CA SER A 68 9.54 -2.15 18.15
C SER A 68 8.42 -1.11 18.05
N ASP A 69 7.56 -1.23 17.01
CA ASP A 69 6.38 -0.40 16.92
C ASP A 69 5.49 -0.71 18.11
N SER A 70 5.45 0.23 19.03
CA SER A 70 4.57 0.13 20.19
C SER A 70 3.13 -0.13 19.71
N ALA A 71 2.35 -0.83 20.51
CA ALA A 71 0.93 -1.04 20.21
C ALA A 71 0.21 0.30 19.92
N LEU A 72 0.67 1.39 20.54
CA LEU A 72 0.19 2.75 20.29
C LEU A 72 0.52 3.24 18.87
N SER A 73 1.73 2.99 18.35
CA SER A 73 2.08 3.33 16.97
C SER A 73 1.21 2.58 15.96
N ARG A 74 0.93 1.30 16.23
CA ARG A 74 0.02 0.50 15.40
C ARG A 74 -1.41 1.02 15.45
N ALA A 75 -1.93 1.36 16.64
CA ALA A 75 -3.25 1.95 16.81
C ALA A 75 -3.36 3.29 16.08
N ARG A 76 -2.33 4.14 16.15
CA ARG A 76 -2.23 5.40 15.38
C ARG A 76 -2.32 5.12 13.88
N GLY A 77 -1.56 4.16 13.37
CA GLY A 77 -1.60 3.79 11.95
C GLY A 77 -2.99 3.34 11.50
N VAL A 78 -3.70 2.55 12.32
CA VAL A 78 -5.08 2.12 12.04
C VAL A 78 -6.05 3.29 12.01
N LEU A 79 -5.95 4.23 12.97
CA LEU A 79 -6.80 5.44 13.00
C LEU A 79 -6.58 6.29 11.75
N ILE A 80 -5.32 6.53 11.35
CA ILE A 80 -5.00 7.33 10.16
C ILE A 80 -5.47 6.63 8.87
N SER A 81 -5.28 5.32 8.76
CA SER A 81 -5.81 4.53 7.63
C SER A 81 -7.35 4.57 7.59
N THR A 82 -8.01 4.57 8.75
CA THR A 82 -9.48 4.66 8.82
C THR A 82 -9.97 6.03 8.39
N VAL A 83 -9.36 7.12 8.88
CA VAL A 83 -9.66 8.49 8.45
C VAL A 83 -9.47 8.65 6.94
N PHE A 84 -8.39 8.11 6.40
CA PHE A 84 -8.15 8.12 4.95
C PHE A 84 -9.29 7.45 4.17
N ARG A 85 -9.78 6.28 4.65
CA ARG A 85 -10.92 5.60 4.04
C ARG A 85 -12.22 6.42 4.09
N LEU A 86 -12.46 7.11 5.22
CA LEU A 86 -13.61 8.02 5.35
C LEU A 86 -13.53 9.17 4.34
N LEU A 87 -12.34 9.77 4.16
CA LEU A 87 -12.10 10.82 3.17
C LEU A 87 -12.37 10.33 1.74
N VAL A 88 -11.84 9.14 1.38
CA VAL A 88 -12.05 8.55 0.05
C VAL A 88 -13.52 8.24 -0.19
N ALA A 89 -14.25 7.79 0.85
CA ALA A 89 -15.68 7.53 0.81
C ALA A 89 -16.53 8.83 0.83
N GLN A 90 -15.89 10.00 0.91
CA GLN A 90 -16.54 11.31 1.00
C GLN A 90 -17.49 11.42 2.20
N VAL A 91 -17.19 10.70 3.28
CA VAL A 91 -17.87 10.85 4.56
C VAL A 91 -17.41 12.14 5.21
N HIS A 92 -18.36 12.92 5.73
CA HIS A 92 -18.03 14.11 6.51
C HIS A 92 -17.32 13.71 7.79
N VAL A 93 -16.21 14.35 8.09
CA VAL A 93 -15.37 14.09 9.27
C VAL A 93 -15.32 15.37 10.10
N ASP A 94 -15.96 15.36 11.26
CA ASP A 94 -15.98 16.49 12.20
C ASP A 94 -14.78 16.43 13.15
N ASP A 95 -14.60 15.29 13.81
CA ASP A 95 -13.43 14.99 14.64
C ASP A 95 -12.71 13.75 14.09
N PRO A 96 -11.52 13.93 13.49
CA PRO A 96 -10.83 12.84 12.83
C PRO A 96 -10.51 11.65 13.74
N PHE A 97 -10.25 11.89 15.02
CA PHE A 97 -9.95 10.84 15.98
C PHE A 97 -11.21 10.06 16.38
N ASP A 98 -12.27 10.75 16.77
CA ASP A 98 -13.50 10.12 17.26
C ASP A 98 -14.25 9.42 16.12
N ASP A 99 -14.29 10.01 14.93
CA ASP A 99 -14.91 9.43 13.75
C ASP A 99 -14.16 8.16 13.29
N ALA A 100 -12.81 8.22 13.25
CA ALA A 100 -12.00 7.05 12.92
C ALA A 100 -12.14 5.94 13.97
N LEU A 101 -12.15 6.30 15.25
CA LEU A 101 -12.31 5.32 16.34
C LEU A 101 -13.68 4.66 16.31
N SER A 102 -14.74 5.44 16.04
CA SER A 102 -16.10 4.94 15.91
C SER A 102 -16.22 3.98 14.72
N ALA A 103 -15.71 4.35 13.55
CA ALA A 103 -15.69 3.49 12.37
C ALA A 103 -14.89 2.20 12.60
N TRP A 104 -13.70 2.30 13.20
CA TRP A 104 -12.88 1.13 13.53
C TRP A 104 -13.58 0.17 14.49
N ARG A 105 -14.18 0.69 15.58
CA ARG A 105 -14.97 -0.14 16.51
C ARG A 105 -16.14 -0.84 15.82
N GLY A 106 -16.82 -0.15 14.90
CA GLY A 106 -17.90 -0.74 14.12
C GLY A 106 -17.45 -1.87 13.20
N GLU A 107 -16.28 -1.74 12.58
CA GLU A 107 -15.72 -2.75 11.67
C GLU A 107 -15.05 -3.93 12.39
N ARG A 108 -14.39 -3.67 13.52
CA ARG A 108 -13.57 -4.65 14.25
C ARG A 108 -13.73 -4.47 15.77
N PRO A 109 -14.89 -4.80 16.34
CA PRO A 109 -15.18 -4.55 17.75
C PRO A 109 -14.27 -5.32 18.73
N HIS A 110 -13.60 -6.38 18.26
CA HIS A 110 -12.71 -7.22 19.09
C HIS A 110 -11.22 -7.06 18.73
N ASP A 111 -10.84 -5.94 18.10
CA ASP A 111 -9.42 -5.67 17.81
C ASP A 111 -8.68 -5.33 19.11
N SER A 112 -7.64 -6.09 19.45
CA SER A 112 -6.85 -5.90 20.69
C SER A 112 -6.21 -4.52 20.80
N LEU A 113 -6.03 -3.80 19.70
CA LEU A 113 -5.53 -2.43 19.74
C LEU A 113 -6.57 -1.45 20.31
N LEU A 114 -7.87 -1.77 20.28
CA LEU A 114 -8.89 -0.96 20.98
C LEU A 114 -8.72 -1.00 22.50
N ASP A 115 -8.25 -2.13 23.03
CA ASP A 115 -7.93 -2.25 24.46
C ASP A 115 -6.76 -1.34 24.83
N VAL A 116 -5.76 -1.22 23.95
CA VAL A 116 -4.64 -0.28 24.14
C VAL A 116 -5.14 1.15 24.28
N LEU A 117 -6.08 1.56 23.41
CA LEU A 117 -6.65 2.92 23.45
C LEU A 117 -7.46 3.18 24.72
N SER A 118 -8.13 2.16 25.26
CA SER A 118 -8.93 2.28 26.49
C SER A 118 -8.09 2.47 27.76
N HIS A 119 -6.79 2.15 27.71
CA HIS A 119 -5.86 2.27 28.82
C HIS A 119 -4.94 3.50 28.74
N LEU A 120 -5.11 4.36 27.72
CA LEU A 120 -4.34 5.60 27.60
C LEU A 120 -4.74 6.58 28.70
N ASP A 121 -3.73 7.24 29.28
CA ASP A 121 -3.97 8.41 30.12
C ASP A 121 -4.43 9.62 29.28
N ALA A 122 -4.89 10.68 29.97
CA ALA A 122 -5.43 11.86 29.32
C ALA A 122 -4.40 12.55 28.39
N ASP A 123 -3.12 12.60 28.79
CA ASP A 123 -2.06 13.22 28.01
C ASP A 123 -1.68 12.40 26.77
N GLN A 124 -1.65 11.08 26.91
CA GLN A 124 -1.42 10.16 25.79
C GLN A 124 -2.57 10.24 24.77
N CYS A 125 -3.80 10.26 25.25
CA CYS A 125 -4.98 10.41 24.41
C CYS A 125 -4.98 11.76 23.67
N ALA A 126 -4.66 12.86 24.37
CA ALA A 126 -4.58 14.20 23.77
C ALA A 126 -3.49 14.27 22.68
N ARG A 127 -2.31 13.68 22.93
CA ARG A 127 -1.23 13.59 21.92
C ARG A 127 -1.65 12.78 20.70
N LEU A 128 -2.25 11.61 20.90
CA LEU A 128 -2.71 10.77 19.81
C LEU A 128 -3.79 11.47 18.96
N ARG A 129 -4.72 12.17 19.61
CA ARG A 129 -5.75 12.99 18.94
C ARG A 129 -5.12 14.10 18.10
N ALA A 130 -4.14 14.82 18.65
CA ALA A 130 -3.40 15.87 17.93
C ALA A 130 -2.64 15.28 16.71
N ASP A 131 -1.99 14.14 16.88
CA ASP A 131 -1.29 13.43 15.79
C ASP A 131 -2.26 13.05 14.67
N VAL A 132 -3.37 12.39 14.99
CA VAL A 132 -4.39 11.98 13.99
C VAL A 132 -4.94 13.20 13.26
N SER A 133 -5.24 14.30 13.97
CA SER A 133 -5.72 15.55 13.37
C SER A 133 -4.68 16.18 12.44
N SER A 134 -3.39 16.14 12.80
CA SER A 134 -2.30 16.64 11.96
C SER A 134 -2.19 15.85 10.65
N HIS A 135 -2.20 14.52 10.74
CA HIS A 135 -2.19 13.63 9.56
C HIS A 135 -3.43 13.84 8.68
N PHE A 136 -4.62 13.98 9.31
CA PHE A 136 -5.86 14.25 8.59
C PHE A 136 -5.78 15.56 7.79
N ASN A 137 -5.31 16.64 8.40
CA ASN A 137 -5.15 17.93 7.73
C ASN A 137 -4.18 17.85 6.54
N THR A 138 -3.13 17.03 6.67
CA THR A 138 -2.18 16.78 5.59
C THR A 138 -2.81 15.96 4.46
N LEU A 139 -3.60 14.94 4.79
CA LEU A 139 -4.36 14.15 3.82
C LEU A 139 -5.36 15.01 3.04
N VAL A 140 -6.15 15.84 3.72
CA VAL A 140 -7.14 16.73 3.08
C VAL A 140 -6.46 17.70 2.11
N ARG A 141 -5.33 18.29 2.51
CA ARG A 141 -4.58 19.22 1.65
C ARG A 141 -3.90 18.55 0.47
N GLY A 142 -3.38 17.34 0.64
CA GLY A 142 -2.58 16.65 -0.37
C GLY A 142 -3.39 15.81 -1.36
N LEU A 143 -4.50 15.22 -0.92
CA LEU A 143 -5.28 14.31 -1.77
C LEU A 143 -6.33 15.00 -2.61
N GLY A 144 -6.93 16.07 -2.06
CA GLY A 144 -8.09 16.70 -2.69
C GLY A 144 -9.28 15.74 -2.85
N PRO A 145 -10.34 16.19 -3.53
CA PRO A 145 -11.51 15.36 -3.74
C PRO A 145 -11.24 14.23 -4.75
N ILE A 146 -11.56 13.00 -4.38
CA ILE A 146 -11.48 11.83 -5.27
C ILE A 146 -12.88 11.56 -5.82
N PRO A 147 -13.13 11.81 -7.12
CA PRO A 147 -14.45 11.62 -7.71
C PRO A 147 -14.89 10.15 -7.66
N SER A 148 -16.15 9.89 -7.31
CA SER A 148 -16.72 8.53 -7.32
C SER A 148 -16.67 7.89 -8.71
N SER A 149 -16.71 8.71 -9.78
CA SER A 149 -16.54 8.25 -11.17
C SER A 149 -15.18 7.58 -11.44
N TRP A 150 -14.18 7.81 -10.60
CA TRP A 150 -12.88 7.13 -10.68
C TRP A 150 -12.91 5.73 -10.07
N ARG A 151 -14.05 5.33 -9.51
CA ARG A 151 -14.23 4.02 -8.88
C ARG A 151 -13.15 3.72 -7.82
N PRO A 152 -12.99 4.59 -6.82
CA PRO A 152 -12.00 4.38 -5.78
C PRO A 152 -12.33 3.11 -4.97
N ARG A 153 -11.29 2.37 -4.63
CA ARG A 153 -11.36 1.17 -3.78
C ARG A 153 -10.24 1.25 -2.77
N THR A 154 -10.58 1.15 -1.50
CA THR A 154 -9.61 1.27 -0.40
C THR A 154 -9.26 -0.08 0.20
N SER A 155 -8.09 -0.15 0.84
CA SER A 155 -7.61 -1.29 1.66
C SER A 155 -7.72 -2.64 0.95
N GLN A 156 -7.33 -2.68 -0.34
CA GLN A 156 -7.38 -3.89 -1.14
C GLN A 156 -6.27 -4.87 -0.73
N ARG A 157 -6.67 -5.98 -0.13
CA ARG A 157 -5.74 -7.07 0.18
C ARG A 157 -5.48 -7.90 -1.07
N VAL A 158 -4.21 -8.13 -1.34
CA VAL A 158 -3.74 -8.99 -2.43
C VAL A 158 -2.86 -10.08 -1.84
N ARG A 159 -3.07 -11.31 -2.30
CA ARG A 159 -2.23 -12.45 -1.93
C ARG A 159 -1.95 -13.27 -3.18
N GLN A 160 -0.69 -13.66 -3.36
CA GLN A 160 -0.24 -14.55 -4.42
C GLN A 160 0.58 -15.69 -3.81
N LEU A 161 0.28 -16.90 -4.24
CA LEU A 161 1.02 -18.09 -3.84
C LEU A 161 1.94 -18.49 -4.99
N LEU A 162 3.20 -18.78 -4.68
CA LEU A 162 4.22 -19.25 -5.62
C LEU A 162 4.83 -20.56 -5.11
N GLY A 163 5.40 -21.35 -6.02
CA GLY A 163 6.03 -22.61 -5.69
C GLY A 163 5.09 -23.58 -4.97
N GLY A 164 3.84 -23.71 -5.45
CA GLY A 164 2.85 -24.56 -4.78
C GLY A 164 2.49 -24.13 -3.35
N GLY A 165 2.76 -22.89 -2.97
CA GLY A 165 2.51 -22.35 -1.64
C GLY A 165 3.75 -22.24 -0.75
N THR A 166 4.94 -22.57 -1.26
CA THR A 166 6.22 -22.38 -0.59
C THR A 166 6.48 -20.91 -0.25
N VAL A 167 6.09 -20.02 -1.15
CA VAL A 167 6.19 -18.56 -0.97
C VAL A 167 4.81 -17.93 -1.01
N THR A 168 4.55 -17.02 -0.09
CA THR A 168 3.37 -16.15 -0.08
C THR A 168 3.80 -14.71 -0.27
N LEU A 169 3.38 -14.10 -1.37
CA LEU A 169 3.43 -12.64 -1.52
C LEU A 169 2.12 -12.06 -1.01
N SER A 170 2.19 -11.05 -0.15
CA SER A 170 1.02 -10.40 0.42
C SER A 170 1.17 -8.87 0.40
N ASP A 171 0.06 -8.19 0.16
CA ASP A 171 0.06 -6.73 0.11
C ASP A 171 -1.29 -6.16 0.53
N VAL A 172 -1.27 -4.89 0.96
CA VAL A 172 -2.46 -4.07 1.16
C VAL A 172 -2.25 -2.77 0.41
N ILE A 173 -3.07 -2.54 -0.60
CA ILE A 173 -3.05 -1.30 -1.39
C ILE A 173 -4.10 -0.37 -0.80
N ASP A 174 -3.67 0.78 -0.28
CA ASP A 174 -4.54 1.70 0.44
C ASP A 174 -5.61 2.30 -0.46
N LEU A 175 -5.27 2.67 -1.70
CA LEU A 175 -6.22 3.17 -2.68
C LEU A 175 -5.88 2.68 -4.08
N THR A 176 -6.90 2.17 -4.75
CA THR A 176 -6.86 1.90 -6.18
C THR A 176 -7.95 2.71 -6.86
N VAL A 177 -7.62 3.44 -7.91
CA VAL A 177 -8.58 4.14 -8.76
C VAL A 177 -8.53 3.58 -10.18
N GLY A 178 -9.64 3.69 -10.91
CA GLY A 178 -9.74 3.21 -12.28
C GLY A 178 -10.38 1.82 -12.42
N SER A 179 -10.31 1.27 -13.62
CA SER A 179 -11.01 0.03 -14.00
C SER A 179 -10.14 -0.85 -14.90
N THR A 180 -10.35 -2.16 -14.80
CA THR A 180 -9.70 -3.16 -15.65
C THR A 180 -10.37 -3.33 -17.03
N HIS A 181 -11.49 -2.65 -17.29
CA HIS A 181 -12.30 -2.87 -18.49
C HIS A 181 -11.94 -1.99 -19.69
N HIS A 182 -10.91 -1.17 -19.57
CA HIS A 182 -10.48 -0.28 -20.66
C HIS A 182 -9.39 -0.92 -21.52
N GLU A 183 -9.33 -0.53 -22.79
CA GLU A 183 -8.28 -0.94 -23.73
C GLU A 183 -6.89 -0.42 -23.29
N PHE A 184 -6.87 0.73 -22.63
CA PHE A 184 -5.65 1.37 -22.14
C PHE A 184 -5.52 1.23 -20.62
N ALA A 185 -4.29 1.22 -20.12
CA ALA A 185 -4.01 1.26 -18.71
C ALA A 185 -4.60 2.52 -18.08
N ASN A 186 -5.44 2.36 -17.06
CA ASN A 186 -6.08 3.47 -16.37
C ASN A 186 -6.20 3.23 -14.86
N ILE A 187 -5.55 2.18 -14.35
CA ILE A 187 -5.47 1.90 -12.92
C ILE A 187 -4.31 2.70 -12.35
N ALA A 188 -4.58 3.48 -11.31
CA ALA A 188 -3.54 4.08 -10.50
C ALA A 188 -3.65 3.58 -9.06
N LEU A 189 -2.49 3.39 -8.43
CA LEU A 189 -2.34 2.90 -7.07
C LEU A 189 -1.78 4.01 -6.19
N VAL A 190 -2.27 4.09 -4.96
CA VAL A 190 -1.75 5.01 -3.95
C VAL A 190 -1.57 4.27 -2.64
N ASP A 191 -0.39 4.38 -2.08
CA ASP A 191 -0.08 3.98 -0.71
C ASP A 191 -0.02 5.24 0.17
N VAL A 192 -0.46 5.14 1.41
CA VAL A 192 -0.41 6.22 2.40
C VAL A 192 0.46 5.79 3.57
N THR A 193 1.56 6.49 3.77
CA THR A 193 2.44 6.23 4.92
C THR A 193 2.30 7.32 5.97
N THR A 194 2.46 6.93 7.24
CA THR A 194 2.50 7.85 8.38
C THR A 194 3.92 8.29 8.74
N SER A 195 4.90 7.92 7.92
CA SER A 195 6.30 8.26 8.08
C SER A 195 6.80 9.10 6.90
N PRO A 196 7.87 9.87 7.04
CA PRO A 196 8.54 10.52 5.91
C PRO A 196 8.94 9.51 4.85
N LEU A 197 8.96 9.93 3.59
CA LEU A 197 9.40 9.07 2.48
C LEU A 197 10.91 8.84 2.56
N GLY A 198 11.33 7.62 2.25
CA GLY A 198 12.73 7.20 2.31
C GLY A 198 13.06 6.13 1.25
N ALA A 199 14.28 5.63 1.28
CA ALA A 199 14.83 4.73 0.26
C ALA A 199 13.99 3.46 -0.01
N GLY A 200 13.19 3.01 0.97
CA GLY A 200 12.27 1.87 0.80
C GLY A 200 10.98 2.20 0.06
N ALA A 201 10.64 3.49 -0.10
CA ALA A 201 9.37 3.92 -0.69
C ALA A 201 9.22 3.44 -2.14
N GLU A 202 10.25 3.59 -2.98
CA GLU A 202 10.22 3.12 -4.36
C GLU A 202 10.03 1.60 -4.46
N ARG A 203 10.69 0.80 -3.60
CA ARG A 203 10.51 -0.66 -3.58
C ARG A 203 9.07 -1.03 -3.27
N VAL A 204 8.45 -0.35 -2.32
CA VAL A 204 7.02 -0.55 -1.99
C VAL A 204 6.14 -0.20 -3.18
N MET A 205 6.37 0.93 -3.85
CA MET A 205 5.59 1.34 -5.02
C MET A 205 5.70 0.33 -6.16
N ARG A 206 6.93 -0.16 -6.46
CA ARG A 206 7.14 -1.22 -7.47
C ARG A 206 6.42 -2.50 -7.09
N TYR A 207 6.47 -2.87 -5.81
CA TYR A 207 5.79 -4.07 -5.31
C TYR A 207 4.27 -3.97 -5.44
N HIS A 208 3.66 -2.83 -5.09
CA HIS A 208 2.22 -2.61 -5.31
C HIS A 208 1.85 -2.80 -6.78
N ALA A 209 2.66 -2.25 -7.71
CA ALA A 209 2.44 -2.42 -9.14
C ALA A 209 2.52 -3.88 -9.57
N LEU A 210 3.52 -4.63 -9.10
CA LEU A 210 3.68 -6.07 -9.35
C LEU A 210 2.48 -6.86 -8.81
N MET A 211 2.12 -6.65 -7.54
CA MET A 211 1.00 -7.34 -6.90
C MET A 211 -0.34 -7.08 -7.60
N GLN A 212 -0.59 -5.84 -8.00
CA GLN A 212 -1.78 -5.48 -8.78
C GLN A 212 -1.79 -6.18 -10.14
N THR A 213 -0.64 -6.20 -10.84
CA THR A 213 -0.51 -6.86 -12.14
C THR A 213 -0.76 -8.35 -12.02
N LEU A 214 -0.14 -9.02 -11.05
CA LEU A 214 -0.33 -10.46 -10.82
C LEU A 214 -1.78 -10.81 -10.44
N ARG A 215 -2.48 -9.91 -9.75
CA ARG A 215 -3.88 -10.11 -9.34
C ARG A 215 -4.88 -9.95 -10.47
N THR A 216 -4.69 -8.93 -11.31
CA THR A 216 -5.72 -8.51 -12.27
C THR A 216 -5.37 -8.78 -13.72
N SER A 217 -4.15 -9.24 -14.00
CA SER A 217 -3.56 -9.33 -15.35
C SER A 217 -3.59 -7.98 -16.09
N VAL A 218 -3.59 -6.86 -15.34
CA VAL A 218 -3.59 -5.51 -15.90
C VAL A 218 -2.48 -4.72 -15.25
N VAL A 219 -1.54 -4.27 -16.07
CA VAL A 219 -0.47 -3.36 -15.63
C VAL A 219 -1.11 -2.02 -15.23
N PRO A 220 -0.85 -1.51 -14.01
CA PRO A 220 -1.29 -0.16 -13.64
C PRO A 220 -0.66 0.91 -14.53
N LEU A 221 -1.32 2.05 -14.67
CA LEU A 221 -0.73 3.22 -15.31
C LEU A 221 0.37 3.83 -14.43
N ARG A 222 0.06 3.97 -13.13
CA ARG A 222 0.90 4.64 -12.14
C ARG A 222 0.79 4.02 -10.76
N THR A 223 1.84 4.20 -9.99
CA THR A 223 1.86 3.94 -8.56
C THR A 223 2.41 5.17 -7.84
N SER A 224 1.80 5.52 -6.72
CA SER A 224 2.18 6.68 -5.91
C SER A 224 2.25 6.30 -4.45
N ILE A 225 3.07 7.02 -3.68
CA ILE A 225 3.11 6.95 -2.23
C ILE A 225 3.00 8.37 -1.66
N PHE A 226 2.10 8.56 -0.72
CA PHE A 226 1.86 9.83 -0.05
C PHE A 226 2.23 9.73 1.42
N SER A 227 3.06 10.65 1.89
CA SER A 227 3.37 10.79 3.32
C SER A 227 2.37 11.71 4.01
N SER A 228 1.52 11.17 4.86
CA SER A 228 0.63 11.98 5.68
C SER A 228 1.37 12.74 6.81
N ALA A 229 2.63 12.41 7.08
CA ALA A 229 3.48 13.13 8.01
C ALA A 229 4.05 14.43 7.41
N THR A 230 4.45 14.41 6.13
CA THR A 230 5.15 15.53 5.47
C THR A 230 4.36 16.19 4.36
N GLY A 231 3.33 15.53 3.83
CA GLY A 231 2.59 15.96 2.64
C GLY A 231 3.33 15.69 1.34
N GLU A 232 4.45 14.97 1.38
CA GLU A 232 5.24 14.63 0.21
C GLU A 232 4.57 13.50 -0.59
N LEU A 233 4.58 13.63 -1.91
CA LEU A 233 4.02 12.67 -2.85
C LEU A 233 5.09 12.27 -3.87
N TRP A 234 5.37 10.96 -3.96
CA TRP A 234 6.16 10.40 -5.05
C TRP A 234 5.28 9.61 -5.99
N THR A 235 5.57 9.68 -7.29
CA THR A 235 4.80 8.99 -8.33
C THR A 235 5.74 8.36 -9.34
N LEU A 236 5.45 7.12 -9.73
CA LEU A 236 6.16 6.38 -10.77
C LEU A 236 5.17 5.94 -11.86
N ASP A 237 5.53 6.15 -13.11
CA ASP A 237 4.85 5.50 -14.24
C ASP A 237 5.23 4.02 -14.26
N VAL A 238 4.26 3.14 -14.50
CA VAL A 238 4.50 1.69 -14.48
C VAL A 238 4.74 1.22 -15.89
N ASP A 239 5.93 0.67 -16.10
CA ASP A 239 6.35 0.01 -17.32
C ASP A 239 6.88 -1.40 -17.03
N ARG A 240 7.32 -2.09 -18.09
CA ARG A 240 7.89 -3.44 -17.97
C ARG A 240 9.17 -3.45 -17.14
N GLU A 241 10.02 -2.44 -17.30
CA GLU A 241 11.29 -2.35 -16.58
C GLU A 241 11.08 -2.19 -15.08
N LEU A 242 10.12 -1.32 -14.68
CA LEU A 242 9.74 -1.14 -13.28
C LEU A 242 9.23 -2.46 -12.67
N LEU A 243 8.38 -3.22 -13.41
CA LEU A 243 7.87 -4.51 -12.95
C LEU A 243 8.98 -5.55 -12.81
N MET A 244 9.94 -5.60 -13.74
CA MET A 244 11.09 -6.51 -13.64
C MET A 244 11.98 -6.15 -12.43
N ARG A 245 12.24 -4.87 -12.18
CA ARG A 245 12.96 -4.44 -10.97
C ARG A 245 12.23 -4.86 -9.69
N SER A 246 10.90 -4.87 -9.71
CA SER A 246 10.11 -5.38 -8.57
C SER A 246 10.27 -6.87 -8.37
N VAL A 247 10.36 -7.65 -9.47
CA VAL A 247 10.70 -9.08 -9.40
C VAL A 247 12.08 -9.27 -8.79
N ASP A 248 13.09 -8.50 -9.22
CA ASP A 248 14.45 -8.55 -8.69
C ASP A 248 14.49 -8.21 -7.19
N ASP A 249 13.73 -7.19 -6.77
CA ASP A 249 13.58 -6.83 -5.35
C ASP A 249 13.02 -8.01 -4.53
N VAL A 250 11.96 -8.66 -5.03
CA VAL A 250 11.33 -9.84 -4.37
C VAL A 250 12.31 -11.00 -4.30
N VAL A 251 12.98 -11.33 -5.41
CA VAL A 251 13.96 -12.43 -5.48
C VAL A 251 15.12 -12.20 -4.52
N THR A 252 15.63 -10.97 -4.46
CA THR A 252 16.70 -10.58 -3.52
C THR A 252 16.30 -10.82 -2.06
N ILE A 253 15.05 -10.50 -1.72
CA ILE A 253 14.53 -10.72 -0.37
C ILE A 253 14.33 -12.19 -0.09
N LEU A 254 13.79 -12.95 -1.06
CA LEU A 254 13.62 -14.40 -0.91
C LEU A 254 14.95 -15.12 -0.70
N ALA A 255 16.01 -14.72 -1.42
CA ALA A 255 17.34 -15.29 -1.23
C ALA A 255 17.85 -15.07 0.20
N ARG A 256 17.73 -13.84 0.74
CA ARG A 256 18.12 -13.53 2.13
C ARG A 256 17.32 -14.30 3.18
N LEU A 257 16.01 -14.48 2.97
CA LEU A 257 15.17 -15.22 3.89
C LEU A 257 15.45 -16.72 3.83
N GLY A 258 15.80 -17.25 2.65
CA GLY A 258 16.21 -18.65 2.47
C GLY A 258 17.54 -18.97 3.13
N GLU A 259 18.50 -18.04 3.20
CA GLU A 259 19.79 -18.19 3.90
C GLU A 259 19.65 -18.21 5.44
N SER A 260 18.53 -17.67 5.95
CA SER A 260 18.26 -17.52 7.38
C SER A 260 17.38 -18.64 7.97
N SER A 261 16.89 -19.55 7.13
CA SER A 261 16.02 -20.69 7.49
C SER A 261 16.78 -21.99 7.52
#